data_e03dad91b1273144b372e24c6167af03
#
_entry.id   e03dad91b1273144b372e24c6167af03
#
_cell.length_a   1.000
_cell.length_b   1.000
_cell.length_c   1.000
_cell.angle_alpha   90.00
_cell.angle_beta   90.00
_cell.angle_gamma   90.00
#
_symmetry.space_group_name_H-M   'P 1'
#
loop_
_entity.id
_entity.type
_entity.pdbx_description
1 polymer ?
#
loop_
_entity_poly.entity_id
_entity_poly.type
_entity_poly.pdbx_seq_one_letter_code
_entity_poly.pdbx_strand_id
1 'polypeptide(L)'
;MPPATANSSIGLAVICLCLIGAGTVSAAFPVADSDSVSVRGTVALNQPVAVYNNWSAYDELSDNIELTEALAMKELDQIVRLRRAGVRIDYYVMDAFWYSTNGGYRQFRQPNWPNGPDRWLKACRDEHIKPGLWVACNVPFRLNVIPEWQSSMDNTGSAMCFFDGGFLPQFIETMQFWYDRGVRLFKFDFSNLTIATPDAAKRYTKEEIFRRNCDALRQGLLDFKKKNPEVLLAAFNGFGGDTEGTFAPIRQTVDLRWLECFDSLYCGDPRFSDVPTMNFWRSMDIYTDHMVRYYEANGVPLDRIDNTGCMFGVAGTCYARKTSAWQSMLLLEHARGGWMNVYYGNLELIDNAKAQWFAKVQRLYFPLLSFGRTYPFGGLPGRQEPYGFCSVTADGSVYTVVNPSQSTREITLPRLHRLQLALDHGRIQFRDAGFPPKLSASGMQATGQQCALTIGPEQLLVVGFGEYAKANYDLGVQKDIFIPNSIHALPAEFVREGSNTVSATLSAPTRGDIRVVMRQSVAERPLRTSRGAPPNGTSLAQLFIIQAVQAGRSLPIQINYDKAIWSGLSWAVGEIKQNDLAAGSPLTIRCVSHETQSVDLKVELHVVNYN
;
A
#
# COMPACT_ATOMS: atom_id res chain seq x y z
N MET A 1 -22.63 -40.04 25.69
CA MET A 1 -22.95 -38.67 25.28
C MET A 1 -22.07 -37.74 26.09
N PRO A 2 -21.06 -37.10 25.54
CA PRO A 2 -20.37 -35.98 26.16
C PRO A 2 -20.89 -34.64 25.56
N PRO A 3 -20.82 -33.52 26.32
CA PRO A 3 -21.36 -32.24 25.87
C PRO A 3 -20.39 -31.53 24.94
N ALA A 4 -20.97 -30.77 24.04
CA ALA A 4 -20.30 -29.92 23.07
C ALA A 4 -19.52 -28.79 23.77
N THR A 5 -18.26 -28.63 23.43
CA THR A 5 -17.44 -27.50 23.79
C THR A 5 -17.67 -26.39 22.75
N ALA A 6 -18.17 -25.27 23.24
CA ALA A 6 -18.29 -24.02 22.47
C ALA A 6 -16.90 -23.43 22.23
N ASN A 7 -16.51 -23.33 20.99
CA ASN A 7 -15.38 -22.50 20.58
C ASN A 7 -15.79 -21.03 20.56
N SER A 8 -15.34 -20.27 21.54
CA SER A 8 -15.42 -18.82 21.56
C SER A 8 -14.28 -18.25 20.70
N SER A 9 -14.58 -17.82 19.49
CA SER A 9 -13.71 -16.98 18.68
C SER A 9 -13.66 -15.57 19.30
N ILE A 10 -12.61 -15.28 20.05
CA ILE A 10 -12.30 -13.93 20.54
C ILE A 10 -11.59 -13.20 19.40
N GLY A 11 -12.35 -12.37 18.70
CA GLY A 11 -11.78 -11.36 17.82
C GLY A 11 -11.09 -10.27 18.65
N LEU A 12 -9.78 -10.23 18.63
CA LEU A 12 -9.01 -9.16 19.25
C LEU A 12 -9.02 -7.94 18.33
N ALA A 13 -9.97 -7.02 18.57
CA ALA A 13 -9.84 -5.66 18.09
C ALA A 13 -8.92 -4.92 19.06
N VAL A 14 -7.68 -4.66 18.64
CA VAL A 14 -6.80 -3.75 19.39
C VAL A 14 -7.26 -2.32 19.09
N ILE A 15 -8.07 -1.78 19.98
CA ILE A 15 -8.45 -0.36 20.00
C ILE A 15 -7.37 0.36 20.83
N CYS A 16 -6.45 1.04 20.18
CA CYS A 16 -5.64 2.07 20.84
C CYS A 16 -6.46 3.36 20.92
N LEU A 17 -7.12 3.58 22.05
CA LEU A 17 -7.67 4.90 22.40
C LEU A 17 -6.56 5.77 22.99
N CYS A 18 -6.07 6.73 22.21
CA CYS A 18 -5.36 7.89 22.74
C CYS A 18 -6.23 9.14 22.51
N LEU A 19 -6.91 9.59 23.57
CA LEU A 19 -7.53 10.91 23.64
C LEU A 19 -6.44 11.97 23.88
N ILE A 20 -6.15 12.81 22.90
CA ILE A 20 -5.46 14.09 23.11
C ILE A 20 -6.08 15.16 22.21
N GLY A 21 -6.25 16.33 22.81
CA GLY A 21 -7.04 17.46 22.38
C GLY A 21 -6.83 18.03 20.98
N ALA A 22 -7.92 18.57 20.47
CA ALA A 22 -8.00 19.23 19.18
C ALA A 22 -7.23 20.56 19.18
N GLY A 23 -6.12 20.58 18.42
CA GLY A 23 -5.51 21.80 17.94
C GLY A 23 -5.51 21.75 16.41
N THR A 24 -6.27 22.61 15.76
CA THR A 24 -6.28 22.78 14.31
C THR A 24 -4.96 23.43 13.88
N VAL A 25 -3.98 22.61 13.50
CA VAL A 25 -2.82 23.08 12.74
C VAL A 25 -3.06 22.71 11.29
N SER A 26 -3.42 23.70 10.49
CA SER A 26 -3.35 23.62 9.03
C SER A 26 -1.86 23.57 8.67
N ALA A 27 -1.31 22.38 8.56
CA ALA A 27 0.03 22.19 8.02
C ALA A 27 -0.07 22.38 6.50
N ALA A 28 0.28 23.57 6.02
CA ALA A 28 0.69 23.74 4.64
C ALA A 28 1.95 22.89 4.45
N PHE A 29 1.89 21.89 3.55
CA PHE A 29 3.08 21.17 3.12
C PHE A 29 4.02 22.19 2.47
N PRO A 30 5.26 22.34 2.93
CA PRO A 30 6.20 23.17 2.21
C PRO A 30 6.37 22.57 0.81
N VAL A 31 6.16 23.35 -0.21
CA VAL A 31 6.73 23.08 -1.52
C VAL A 31 8.23 23.06 -1.27
N ALA A 32 8.83 21.87 -1.32
CA ALA A 32 10.25 21.71 -1.07
C ALA A 32 11.00 22.65 -2.01
N ASP A 33 11.64 23.65 -1.45
CA ASP A 33 12.64 24.43 -2.18
C ASP A 33 13.65 23.43 -2.73
N SER A 34 13.88 23.46 -4.04
CA SER A 34 14.65 22.48 -4.80
C SER A 34 16.12 22.34 -4.39
N ASP A 35 16.54 23.01 -3.34
CA ASP A 35 17.93 23.11 -2.93
C ASP A 35 18.28 22.37 -1.61
N SER A 36 17.32 21.77 -0.91
CA SER A 36 17.65 20.95 0.26
C SER A 36 18.27 19.62 -0.18
N VAL A 37 19.58 19.57 -0.18
CA VAL A 37 20.37 18.35 -0.34
C VAL A 37 20.08 17.42 0.84
N SER A 38 19.23 16.43 0.63
CA SER A 38 19.11 15.30 1.56
C SER A 38 20.48 14.61 1.64
N VAL A 39 21.13 14.74 2.80
CA VAL A 39 22.38 14.03 3.09
C VAL A 39 22.04 12.54 3.12
N ARG A 40 22.50 11.79 2.11
CA ARG A 40 22.41 10.34 2.11
C ARG A 40 23.14 9.80 3.33
N GLY A 41 22.45 8.99 4.14
CA GLY A 41 23.11 8.17 5.14
C GLY A 41 24.20 7.30 4.49
N THR A 42 25.26 7.06 5.20
CA THR A 42 26.57 6.57 4.76
C THR A 42 26.65 5.11 4.32
N VAL A 43 25.55 4.45 4.03
CA VAL A 43 25.56 3.15 3.35
C VAL A 43 25.03 3.37 1.94
N ALA A 44 25.93 3.40 0.98
CA ALA A 44 25.56 3.33 -0.42
C ALA A 44 24.90 1.97 -0.66
N LEU A 45 23.57 1.92 -0.59
CA LEU A 45 22.80 0.80 -1.11
C LEU A 45 22.92 0.89 -2.63
N ASN A 46 23.93 0.25 -3.17
CA ASN A 46 24.43 0.48 -4.54
C ASN A 46 23.53 -0.14 -5.60
N GLN A 47 22.56 -0.98 -5.23
CA GLN A 47 21.68 -1.67 -6.17
C GLN A 47 20.30 -1.88 -5.54
N PRO A 48 19.21 -1.63 -6.28
CA PRO A 48 17.87 -2.00 -5.81
C PRO A 48 17.79 -3.51 -5.61
N VAL A 49 17.02 -3.93 -4.63
CA VAL A 49 16.71 -5.34 -4.38
C VAL A 49 15.25 -5.63 -4.67
N ALA A 50 15.00 -6.85 -5.14
CA ALA A 50 13.69 -7.40 -5.40
C ALA A 50 13.39 -8.49 -4.37
N VAL A 51 12.33 -8.30 -3.61
CA VAL A 51 11.94 -9.17 -2.51
C VAL A 51 10.57 -9.78 -2.80
N TYR A 52 10.45 -11.08 -2.75
CA TYR A 52 9.16 -11.74 -2.64
C TYR A 52 8.87 -12.04 -1.17
N ASN A 53 7.69 -11.67 -0.71
CA ASN A 53 7.17 -11.98 0.61
C ASN A 53 5.86 -12.74 0.45
N ASN A 54 5.73 -13.90 1.09
CA ASN A 54 4.60 -14.78 0.88
C ASN A 54 3.34 -14.42 1.70
N TRP A 55 3.33 -13.29 2.38
CA TRP A 55 2.12 -12.78 2.99
C TRP A 55 1.03 -12.60 1.92
N SER A 56 -0.19 -13.01 2.25
CA SER A 56 -1.31 -12.99 1.31
C SER A 56 -1.10 -13.80 0.02
N ALA A 57 -0.30 -14.86 0.08
CA ALA A 57 0.13 -15.60 -1.11
C ALA A 57 -1.02 -16.26 -1.88
N TYR A 58 -2.04 -16.77 -1.20
CA TYR A 58 -3.14 -17.52 -1.84
C TYR A 58 -4.52 -16.91 -1.57
N ASP A 59 -4.66 -16.20 -0.49
CA ASP A 59 -5.76 -15.29 -0.23
C ASP A 59 -5.21 -14.00 0.42
N GLU A 60 -6.05 -13.09 0.84
CA GLU A 60 -5.59 -11.81 1.38
C GLU A 60 -5.13 -11.87 2.81
N LEU A 61 -5.53 -12.92 3.47
CA LEU A 61 -5.12 -13.18 4.83
C LEU A 61 -4.54 -14.59 4.83
N SER A 62 -3.23 -14.70 4.79
CA SER A 62 -2.51 -15.97 4.95
C SER A 62 -2.92 -16.77 6.20
N ASP A 63 -3.75 -16.16 7.04
CA ASP A 63 -4.40 -16.77 8.18
C ASP A 63 -5.34 -17.92 7.82
N ASN A 64 -5.89 -17.94 6.61
CA ASN A 64 -6.84 -18.93 6.13
C ASN A 64 -6.17 -20.09 5.40
N ILE A 65 -4.90 -19.94 5.01
CA ILE A 65 -4.11 -20.97 4.34
C ILE A 65 -2.89 -21.27 5.19
N GLU A 66 -2.77 -22.53 5.61
CA GLU A 66 -1.63 -22.93 6.42
C GLU A 66 -0.33 -22.87 5.61
N LEU A 67 0.65 -22.17 6.15
CA LEU A 67 2.00 -22.13 5.62
C LEU A 67 2.71 -23.45 5.89
N THR A 68 2.76 -24.30 4.86
CA THR A 68 3.43 -25.60 4.90
C THR A 68 4.73 -25.59 4.11
N GLU A 69 5.61 -26.56 4.37
CA GLU A 69 6.80 -26.77 3.56
C GLU A 69 6.45 -26.95 2.07
N ALA A 70 5.39 -27.69 1.76
CA ALA A 70 4.94 -27.91 0.38
C ALA A 70 4.52 -26.59 -0.29
N LEU A 71 3.79 -25.74 0.41
CA LEU A 71 3.39 -24.42 -0.07
C LEU A 71 4.63 -23.55 -0.32
N ALA A 72 5.55 -23.46 0.63
CA ALA A 72 6.76 -22.66 0.50
C ALA A 72 7.64 -23.12 -0.67
N MET A 73 7.75 -24.42 -0.90
CA MET A 73 8.46 -24.97 -2.06
C MET A 73 7.76 -24.63 -3.38
N LYS A 74 6.43 -24.69 -3.43
CA LYS A 74 5.64 -24.32 -4.60
C LYS A 74 5.83 -22.82 -4.95
N GLU A 75 5.87 -21.95 -3.95
CA GLU A 75 6.17 -20.52 -4.13
C GLU A 75 7.58 -20.32 -4.67
N LEU A 76 8.57 -21.06 -4.17
CA LEU A 76 9.94 -21.02 -4.68
C LEU A 76 9.99 -21.45 -6.15
N ASP A 77 9.27 -22.48 -6.55
CA ASP A 77 9.17 -22.90 -7.96
C ASP A 77 8.60 -21.77 -8.83
N GLN A 78 7.62 -21.00 -8.34
CA GLN A 78 7.11 -19.82 -9.06
C GLN A 78 8.15 -18.70 -9.15
N ILE A 79 8.90 -18.44 -8.09
CA ILE A 79 10.01 -17.48 -8.14
C ILE A 79 11.02 -17.88 -9.21
N VAL A 80 11.43 -19.14 -9.24
CA VAL A 80 12.38 -19.67 -10.25
C VAL A 80 11.81 -19.53 -11.66
N ARG A 81 10.54 -19.86 -11.85
CA ARG A 81 9.84 -19.68 -13.13
C ARG A 81 9.87 -18.21 -13.60
N LEU A 82 9.55 -17.28 -12.71
CA LEU A 82 9.58 -15.84 -13.02
C LEU A 82 11.00 -15.37 -13.36
N ARG A 83 12.01 -15.84 -12.62
CA ARG A 83 13.42 -15.51 -12.90
C ARG A 83 13.87 -16.02 -14.28
N ARG A 84 13.42 -17.20 -14.70
CA ARG A 84 13.67 -17.72 -16.06
C ARG A 84 13.02 -16.85 -17.15
N ALA A 85 11.91 -16.18 -16.83
CA ALA A 85 11.26 -15.21 -17.71
C ALA A 85 11.91 -13.80 -17.67
N GLY A 86 12.98 -13.62 -16.87
CA GLY A 86 13.74 -12.37 -16.76
C GLY A 86 13.34 -11.46 -15.61
N VAL A 87 12.39 -11.84 -14.77
CA VAL A 87 12.05 -11.10 -13.54
C VAL A 87 13.15 -11.31 -12.51
N ARG A 88 13.65 -10.24 -11.92
CA ARG A 88 14.60 -10.32 -10.81
C ARG A 88 13.84 -10.50 -9.52
N ILE A 89 14.20 -11.50 -8.73
CA ILE A 89 13.81 -11.72 -7.34
C ILE A 89 15.06 -12.21 -6.61
N ASP A 90 15.50 -11.44 -5.63
CA ASP A 90 16.77 -11.66 -4.91
C ASP A 90 16.53 -12.34 -3.54
N TYR A 91 15.37 -12.06 -2.93
CA TYR A 91 15.01 -12.54 -1.60
C TYR A 91 13.64 -13.24 -1.62
N TYR A 92 13.53 -14.27 -0.79
CA TYR A 92 12.26 -14.90 -0.44
C TYR A 92 12.04 -14.80 1.06
N VAL A 93 11.09 -13.96 1.48
CA VAL A 93 10.72 -13.76 2.88
C VAL A 93 9.54 -14.63 3.24
N MET A 94 9.74 -15.52 4.22
CA MET A 94 8.71 -16.27 4.88
C MET A 94 8.02 -15.37 5.91
N ASP A 95 6.75 -15.06 5.67
CA ASP A 95 5.96 -14.19 6.55
C ASP A 95 5.43 -14.91 7.78
N ALA A 96 4.55 -14.33 8.56
CA ALA A 96 4.00 -14.86 9.81
C ALA A 96 3.58 -16.34 9.73
N PHE A 97 3.48 -16.98 10.89
CA PHE A 97 3.04 -18.39 11.08
C PHE A 97 4.01 -19.49 10.68
N TRP A 98 5.23 -19.20 10.26
CA TRP A 98 6.26 -20.22 10.03
C TRP A 98 6.75 -20.88 11.34
N TYR A 99 6.70 -20.17 12.47
CA TYR A 99 7.27 -20.55 13.74
C TYR A 99 6.33 -21.43 14.58
N SER A 100 6.95 -22.24 15.43
CA SER A 100 6.26 -23.03 16.45
C SER A 100 5.66 -22.13 17.53
N THR A 101 4.43 -22.40 17.94
CA THR A 101 3.77 -21.65 19.01
C THR A 101 4.45 -21.77 20.37
N ASN A 102 5.27 -22.81 20.60
CA ASN A 102 5.91 -23.09 21.88
C ASN A 102 7.46 -23.04 21.84
N GLY A 103 8.03 -22.78 20.67
CA GLY A 103 9.50 -22.85 20.47
C GLY A 103 10.19 -21.50 20.31
N GLY A 104 9.50 -20.41 20.64
CA GLY A 104 9.97 -19.08 20.26
C GLY A 104 10.15 -19.01 18.74
N TYR A 105 11.09 -18.17 18.28
CA TYR A 105 11.42 -18.08 16.84
C TYR A 105 12.57 -19.01 16.43
N ARG A 106 12.86 -20.09 17.15
CA ARG A 106 13.94 -21.05 16.80
C ARG A 106 13.45 -22.33 16.12
N GLN A 107 12.16 -22.56 16.10
CA GLN A 107 11.57 -23.79 15.56
C GLN A 107 10.46 -23.44 14.57
N PHE A 108 10.43 -24.19 13.46
CA PHE A 108 9.32 -24.16 12.53
C PHE A 108 8.13 -24.97 13.04
N ARG A 109 6.93 -24.56 12.65
CA ARG A 109 5.66 -25.08 13.16
C ARG A 109 5.44 -26.53 12.72
N GLN A 110 5.19 -27.42 13.68
CA GLN A 110 4.76 -28.79 13.42
C GLN A 110 3.22 -28.90 13.38
N PRO A 111 2.62 -29.78 12.57
CA PRO A 111 3.26 -30.71 11.62
C PRO A 111 3.58 -30.11 10.24
N ASN A 112 3.34 -28.84 10.03
CA ASN A 112 3.45 -28.16 8.73
C ASN A 112 4.87 -28.25 8.13
N TRP A 113 5.87 -28.36 8.99
CA TRP A 113 7.29 -28.46 8.65
C TRP A 113 7.92 -29.67 9.35
N PRO A 114 7.60 -30.91 8.91
CA PRO A 114 7.97 -32.13 9.66
C PRO A 114 9.49 -32.32 9.82
N ASN A 115 10.27 -31.79 8.88
CA ASN A 115 11.74 -31.89 8.88
C ASN A 115 12.41 -30.53 9.15
N GLY A 116 11.66 -29.52 9.62
CA GLY A 116 12.15 -28.14 9.74
C GLY A 116 12.40 -27.49 8.38
N PRO A 117 13.12 -26.34 8.33
CA PRO A 117 13.27 -25.54 7.12
C PRO A 117 14.44 -25.94 6.22
N ASP A 118 15.22 -26.97 6.54
CA ASP A 118 16.51 -27.22 5.88
C ASP A 118 16.38 -27.47 4.37
N ARG A 119 15.30 -28.12 3.94
CA ARG A 119 15.01 -28.34 2.52
C ARG A 119 14.76 -27.01 1.80
N TRP A 120 13.95 -26.12 2.37
CA TRP A 120 13.68 -24.79 1.81
C TRP A 120 14.93 -23.91 1.79
N LEU A 121 15.69 -23.88 2.91
CA LEU A 121 16.94 -23.13 2.99
C LEU A 121 17.97 -23.62 1.96
N LYS A 122 18.06 -24.95 1.77
CA LYS A 122 18.93 -25.55 0.75
C LYS A 122 18.48 -25.14 -0.65
N ALA A 123 17.20 -25.25 -0.97
CA ALA A 123 16.65 -24.92 -2.27
C ALA A 123 16.83 -23.42 -2.59
N CYS A 124 16.65 -22.53 -1.62
CA CYS A 124 16.96 -21.11 -1.79
C CYS A 124 18.45 -20.89 -2.14
N ARG A 125 19.37 -21.57 -1.46
CA ARG A 125 20.82 -21.48 -1.78
C ARG A 125 21.14 -21.99 -3.17
N ASP A 126 20.60 -23.14 -3.55
CA ASP A 126 20.82 -23.77 -4.85
C ASP A 126 20.36 -22.85 -6.01
N GLU A 127 19.29 -22.10 -5.79
CA GLU A 127 18.73 -21.11 -6.73
C GLU A 127 19.30 -19.70 -6.55
N HIS A 128 20.30 -19.50 -5.69
CA HIS A 128 20.87 -18.18 -5.38
C HIS A 128 19.83 -17.14 -4.96
N ILE A 129 18.86 -17.55 -4.16
CA ILE A 129 17.84 -16.71 -3.54
C ILE A 129 18.15 -16.59 -2.05
N LYS A 130 18.18 -15.38 -1.53
CA LYS A 130 18.45 -15.14 -0.11
C LYS A 130 17.19 -15.33 0.72
N PRO A 131 17.15 -16.24 1.69
CA PRO A 131 15.97 -16.41 2.55
C PRO A 131 15.83 -15.23 3.51
N GLY A 132 14.58 -14.89 3.83
CA GLY A 132 14.21 -13.93 4.86
C GLY A 132 13.14 -14.50 5.80
N LEU A 133 13.04 -13.94 7.00
CA LEU A 133 12.04 -14.34 8.00
C LEU A 133 11.33 -13.12 8.58
N TRP A 134 10.02 -13.24 8.73
CA TRP A 134 9.22 -12.33 9.51
C TRP A 134 9.32 -12.68 11.00
N VAL A 135 9.34 -11.67 11.86
CA VAL A 135 9.28 -11.81 13.31
C VAL A 135 8.35 -10.74 13.90
N ALA A 136 7.48 -11.11 14.82
CA ALA A 136 6.87 -10.13 15.71
C ALA A 136 7.95 -9.65 16.68
N CYS A 137 8.11 -8.36 16.79
CA CYS A 137 9.28 -7.79 17.46
C CYS A 137 9.30 -8.14 18.96
N ASN A 138 8.29 -7.67 19.70
CA ASN A 138 8.15 -8.00 21.12
C ASN A 138 6.71 -8.29 21.57
N VAL A 139 5.76 -8.31 20.62
CA VAL A 139 4.39 -8.75 20.88
C VAL A 139 4.28 -10.24 20.54
N PRO A 140 3.85 -11.12 21.45
CA PRO A 140 3.79 -12.56 21.20
C PRO A 140 2.60 -12.92 20.29
N PHE A 141 2.71 -12.60 18.99
CA PHE A 141 1.66 -12.81 18.01
C PHE A 141 1.50 -14.30 17.71
N ARG A 142 0.36 -14.90 18.13
CA ARG A 142 0.10 -16.35 18.05
C ARG A 142 1.27 -17.23 18.53
N LEU A 143 1.97 -16.75 19.53
CA LEU A 143 3.14 -17.38 20.13
C LEU A 143 2.93 -17.46 21.64
N ASN A 144 3.13 -18.62 22.23
CA ASN A 144 3.20 -18.76 23.68
C ASN A 144 4.57 -18.23 24.15
N VAL A 145 4.55 -17.40 25.15
CA VAL A 145 5.79 -16.86 25.74
C VAL A 145 6.56 -18.01 26.36
N ILE A 146 7.76 -18.26 25.89
CA ILE A 146 8.64 -19.30 26.42
C ILE A 146 9.15 -18.91 27.80
N PRO A 147 9.52 -19.87 28.67
CA PRO A 147 9.95 -19.59 30.05
C PRO A 147 11.04 -18.53 30.15
N GLU A 148 11.97 -18.53 29.22
CA GLU A 148 13.11 -17.61 29.16
C GLU A 148 12.71 -16.15 28.94
N TRP A 149 11.52 -15.89 28.39
CA TRP A 149 11.02 -14.54 28.11
C TRP A 149 10.06 -14.02 29.19
N GLN A 150 9.61 -14.88 30.11
CA GLN A 150 8.61 -14.54 31.13
C GLN A 150 9.01 -13.35 32.01
N SER A 151 10.29 -13.26 32.39
CA SER A 151 10.80 -12.16 33.20
C SER A 151 10.77 -10.78 32.52
N SER A 152 10.61 -10.76 31.20
CA SER A 152 10.54 -9.53 30.42
C SER A 152 9.10 -9.06 30.13
N MET A 153 8.09 -9.89 30.47
CA MET A 153 6.69 -9.59 30.20
C MET A 153 6.20 -8.40 31.03
N ASP A 154 5.30 -7.65 30.44
CA ASP A 154 4.49 -6.70 31.18
C ASP A 154 3.45 -7.43 32.07
N ASN A 155 2.81 -6.69 32.97
CA ASN A 155 1.81 -7.25 33.90
C ASN A 155 0.51 -7.73 33.22
N THR A 156 0.28 -7.38 31.96
CA THR A 156 -0.90 -7.78 31.17
C THR A 156 -0.61 -8.99 30.26
N GLY A 157 0.64 -9.39 30.13
CA GLY A 157 1.05 -10.45 29.20
C GLY A 157 1.01 -10.02 27.73
N SER A 158 1.04 -8.71 27.45
CA SER A 158 0.83 -8.19 26.09
C SER A 158 2.11 -8.11 25.26
N ALA A 159 3.26 -7.84 25.88
CA ALA A 159 4.54 -7.75 25.18
C ALA A 159 5.74 -7.84 26.13
N MET A 160 6.95 -8.09 25.58
CA MET A 160 8.21 -8.16 26.29
C MET A 160 8.92 -6.81 26.27
N CYS A 161 9.53 -6.44 27.42
CA CYS A 161 10.37 -5.26 27.55
C CYS A 161 11.75 -5.51 26.94
N PHE A 162 12.29 -4.54 26.17
CA PHE A 162 13.61 -4.69 25.55
C PHE A 162 14.77 -4.38 26.49
N PHE A 163 14.59 -3.46 27.42
CA PHE A 163 15.69 -2.99 28.27
C PHE A 163 15.75 -3.70 29.65
N ASP A 164 14.76 -4.52 29.99
CA ASP A 164 14.68 -5.23 31.27
C ASP A 164 14.15 -6.65 31.09
N GLY A 165 14.53 -7.59 31.99
CA GLY A 165 14.07 -8.97 31.98
C GLY A 165 14.79 -9.92 31.00
N GLY A 166 15.71 -9.42 30.13
CA GLY A 166 16.61 -10.27 29.33
C GLY A 166 16.08 -10.79 28.01
N PHE A 167 14.93 -10.30 27.51
CA PHE A 167 14.36 -10.70 26.20
C PHE A 167 15.28 -10.34 25.03
N LEU A 168 15.73 -9.08 24.95
CA LEU A 168 16.46 -8.58 23.78
C LEU A 168 17.73 -9.38 23.44
N PRO A 169 18.62 -9.73 24.38
CA PRO A 169 19.78 -10.56 24.07
C PRO A 169 19.40 -11.90 23.43
N GLN A 170 18.40 -12.58 23.94
CA GLN A 170 17.94 -13.87 23.41
C GLN A 170 17.27 -13.73 22.05
N PHE A 171 16.55 -12.62 21.81
CA PHE A 171 15.99 -12.31 20.51
C PHE A 171 17.10 -12.08 19.47
N ILE A 172 18.14 -11.32 19.79
CA ILE A 172 19.32 -11.13 18.93
C ILE A 172 20.07 -12.44 18.67
N GLU A 173 20.24 -13.29 19.69
CA GLU A 173 20.82 -14.63 19.52
C GLU A 173 19.99 -15.50 18.55
N THR A 174 18.67 -15.38 18.58
CA THR A 174 17.77 -16.08 17.66
C THR A 174 17.92 -15.57 16.23
N MET A 175 18.09 -14.26 16.04
CA MET A 175 18.41 -13.70 14.73
C MET A 175 19.77 -14.21 14.22
N GLN A 176 20.80 -14.26 15.11
CA GLN A 176 22.12 -14.80 14.78
C GLN A 176 22.04 -16.28 14.37
N PHE A 177 21.28 -17.07 15.10
CA PHE A 177 21.04 -18.50 14.77
C PHE A 177 20.50 -18.68 13.35
N TRP A 178 19.58 -17.83 12.90
CA TRP A 178 19.05 -17.90 11.53
C TRP A 178 20.01 -17.29 10.49
N TYR A 179 20.70 -16.23 10.84
CA TYR A 179 21.73 -15.64 9.97
C TYR A 179 22.83 -16.67 9.65
N ASP A 180 23.30 -17.41 10.63
CA ASP A 180 24.31 -18.46 10.47
C ASP A 180 23.81 -19.62 9.59
N ARG A 181 22.49 -19.80 9.47
CA ARG A 181 21.83 -20.75 8.56
C ARG A 181 21.52 -20.21 7.17
N GLY A 182 21.88 -18.95 6.90
CA GLY A 182 21.74 -18.35 5.58
C GLY A 182 20.64 -17.31 5.42
N VAL A 183 19.84 -17.02 6.45
CA VAL A 183 18.87 -15.94 6.42
C VAL A 183 19.60 -14.60 6.29
N ARG A 184 19.10 -13.72 5.41
CA ARG A 184 19.73 -12.45 5.08
C ARG A 184 18.78 -11.24 5.14
N LEU A 185 17.50 -11.48 5.48
CA LEU A 185 16.52 -10.42 5.71
C LEU A 185 15.64 -10.78 6.90
N PHE A 186 15.42 -9.82 7.80
CA PHE A 186 14.42 -9.92 8.86
C PHE A 186 13.40 -8.78 8.72
N LYS A 187 12.12 -9.16 8.65
CA LYS A 187 10.97 -8.26 8.66
C LYS A 187 10.45 -8.17 10.10
N PHE A 188 10.54 -6.98 10.71
CA PHE A 188 10.10 -6.72 12.09
C PHE A 188 8.70 -6.14 12.10
N ASP A 189 7.80 -6.80 12.77
CA ASP A 189 6.42 -6.38 12.90
C ASP A 189 5.97 -6.36 14.37
N PHE A 190 4.83 -5.74 14.67
CA PHE A 190 4.23 -5.70 16.01
C PHE A 190 5.20 -5.30 17.13
N SER A 191 5.80 -4.14 17.01
CA SER A 191 6.62 -3.56 18.09
C SER A 191 5.76 -2.72 19.03
N ASN A 192 5.87 -2.97 20.34
CA ASN A 192 5.29 -2.13 21.38
C ASN A 192 6.41 -1.60 22.30
N LEU A 193 6.80 -0.36 22.06
CA LEU A 193 7.91 0.29 22.76
C LEU A 193 7.49 0.96 24.08
N THR A 194 6.19 0.92 24.43
CA THR A 194 5.68 1.52 25.69
C THR A 194 5.62 0.54 26.84
N ILE A 195 6.05 -0.70 26.63
CA ILE A 195 5.95 -1.81 27.58
C ILE A 195 7.13 -1.81 28.56
N ALA A 196 6.82 -2.16 29.80
CA ALA A 196 7.81 -2.34 30.86
C ALA A 196 7.48 -3.57 31.71
N THR A 197 8.51 -4.21 32.26
CA THR A 197 8.31 -5.20 33.32
C THR A 197 7.64 -4.56 34.54
N PRO A 198 6.95 -5.32 35.42
CA PRO A 198 6.34 -4.77 36.62
C PRO A 198 7.31 -3.95 37.48
N ASP A 199 8.56 -4.34 37.52
CA ASP A 199 9.58 -3.62 38.33
C ASP A 199 10.12 -2.37 37.63
N ALA A 200 10.31 -2.41 36.30
CA ALA A 200 10.66 -1.22 35.53
C ALA A 200 9.53 -0.18 35.55
N ALA A 201 8.28 -0.59 35.52
CA ALA A 201 7.12 0.29 35.57
C ALA A 201 7.00 1.06 36.91
N LYS A 202 7.57 0.54 38.01
CA LYS A 202 7.64 1.24 39.30
C LYS A 202 8.80 2.28 39.35
N ARG A 203 9.82 2.11 38.51
CA ARG A 203 11.07 2.92 38.57
C ARG A 203 11.11 4.04 37.55
N TYR A 204 10.39 3.90 36.43
CA TYR A 204 10.52 4.80 35.30
C TYR A 204 9.18 5.38 34.86
N THR A 205 9.19 6.61 34.35
CA THR A 205 8.04 7.23 33.69
C THR A 205 7.76 6.56 32.35
N LYS A 206 6.57 6.82 31.78
CA LYS A 206 6.19 6.27 30.46
C LYS A 206 7.15 6.74 29.36
N GLU A 207 7.58 7.98 29.39
CA GLU A 207 8.51 8.59 28.45
C GLU A 207 9.91 7.95 28.56
N GLU A 208 10.36 7.68 29.78
CA GLU A 208 11.63 6.98 30.01
C GLU A 208 11.57 5.52 29.56
N ILE A 209 10.47 4.83 29.81
CA ILE A 209 10.23 3.46 29.33
C ILE A 209 10.31 3.41 27.81
N PHE A 210 9.55 4.28 27.12
CA PHE A 210 9.59 4.37 25.67
C PHE A 210 11.02 4.61 25.15
N ARG A 211 11.68 5.62 25.66
CA ARG A 211 13.06 5.96 25.25
C ARG A 211 14.02 4.79 25.48
N ARG A 212 13.96 4.13 26.65
CA ARG A 212 14.84 3.00 27.00
C ARG A 212 14.61 1.80 26.07
N ASN A 213 13.37 1.47 25.73
CA ASN A 213 13.06 0.42 24.77
C ASN A 213 13.60 0.77 23.37
N CYS A 214 13.39 2.01 22.91
CA CYS A 214 13.94 2.47 21.63
C CYS A 214 15.47 2.38 21.61
N ASP A 215 16.14 2.89 22.63
CA ASP A 215 17.60 2.90 22.71
C ASP A 215 18.18 1.48 22.79
N ALA A 216 17.58 0.61 23.60
CA ALA A 216 18.02 -0.79 23.74
C ALA A 216 17.87 -1.56 22.42
N LEU A 217 16.68 -1.52 21.79
CA LEU A 217 16.44 -2.23 20.53
C LEU A 217 17.36 -1.69 19.43
N ARG A 218 17.45 -0.36 19.26
CA ARG A 218 18.31 0.26 18.26
C ARG A 218 19.77 -0.17 18.43
N GLN A 219 20.30 -0.11 19.67
CA GLN A 219 21.68 -0.53 19.93
C GLN A 219 21.89 -2.00 19.62
N GLY A 220 20.97 -2.89 20.04
CA GLY A 220 21.05 -4.34 19.75
C GLY A 220 21.05 -4.63 18.25
N LEU A 221 20.22 -3.93 17.47
CA LEU A 221 20.17 -4.09 16.02
C LEU A 221 21.42 -3.52 15.33
N LEU A 222 21.96 -2.40 15.79
CA LEU A 222 23.21 -1.84 15.27
C LEU A 222 24.39 -2.79 15.49
N ASP A 223 24.51 -3.36 16.69
CA ASP A 223 25.56 -4.34 17.03
C ASP A 223 25.40 -5.61 16.18
N PHE A 224 24.17 -6.06 15.99
CA PHE A 224 23.87 -7.19 15.12
C PHE A 224 24.26 -6.93 13.65
N LYS A 225 23.91 -5.76 13.09
CA LYS A 225 24.31 -5.36 11.72
C LYS A 225 25.82 -5.22 11.58
N LYS A 226 26.49 -4.63 12.56
CA LYS A 226 27.96 -4.49 12.56
C LYS A 226 28.65 -5.85 12.48
N LYS A 227 28.13 -6.86 13.17
CA LYS A 227 28.61 -8.25 13.11
C LYS A 227 28.24 -8.93 11.81
N ASN A 228 27.09 -8.59 11.21
CA ASN A 228 26.47 -9.24 10.08
C ASN A 228 26.14 -8.23 8.95
N PRO A 229 27.14 -7.68 8.26
CA PRO A 229 26.98 -6.53 7.34
C PRO A 229 26.10 -6.81 6.11
N GLU A 230 25.86 -8.08 5.78
CA GLU A 230 24.99 -8.47 4.64
C GLU A 230 23.51 -8.59 5.01
N VAL A 231 23.14 -8.41 6.27
CA VAL A 231 21.75 -8.54 6.70
C VAL A 231 20.95 -7.29 6.35
N LEU A 232 19.73 -7.49 5.88
CA LEU A 232 18.73 -6.46 5.71
C LEU A 232 17.71 -6.52 6.84
N LEU A 233 17.35 -5.37 7.38
CA LEU A 233 16.36 -5.23 8.43
C LEU A 233 15.24 -4.29 7.94
N ALA A 234 14.02 -4.79 7.84
CA ALA A 234 12.84 -4.04 7.42
C ALA A 234 11.92 -3.78 8.62
N ALA A 235 11.65 -2.52 8.91
CA ALA A 235 10.72 -2.14 9.98
C ALA A 235 9.29 -2.07 9.46
N PHE A 236 8.36 -2.70 10.18
CA PHE A 236 6.92 -2.67 9.92
C PHE A 236 6.16 -1.99 11.08
N ASN A 237 5.08 -2.58 11.58
CA ASN A 237 4.25 -1.93 12.61
C ASN A 237 5.00 -1.70 13.92
N GLY A 238 4.86 -0.48 14.46
CA GLY A 238 5.43 -0.04 15.73
C GLY A 238 6.67 0.87 15.63
N PHE A 239 7.16 1.16 14.41
CA PHE A 239 8.35 2.01 14.21
C PHE A 239 8.04 3.33 13.50
N GLY A 240 6.86 3.49 13.00
CA GLY A 240 6.35 4.69 12.37
C GLY A 240 4.85 4.77 12.50
N GLY A 241 4.28 5.88 12.06
CA GLY A 241 2.85 6.09 12.18
C GLY A 241 2.05 5.13 11.33
N ASP A 242 0.95 4.66 11.84
CA ASP A 242 -0.15 4.12 11.04
C ASP A 242 -1.10 5.25 10.65
N THR A 243 -1.92 5.05 9.63
CA THR A 243 -2.80 6.08 9.12
C THR A 243 -4.25 5.76 9.28
N GLU A 244 -5.05 6.81 9.42
CA GLU A 244 -6.51 6.72 9.43
C GLU A 244 -7.13 6.93 8.03
N GLY A 245 -6.30 7.21 7.01
CA GLY A 245 -6.73 7.48 5.65
C GLY A 245 -6.10 8.74 5.06
N THR A 246 -6.43 9.04 3.79
CA THR A 246 -5.88 10.19 3.07
C THR A 246 -6.36 11.54 3.61
N PHE A 247 -7.53 11.56 4.29
CA PHE A 247 -8.06 12.77 4.92
C PHE A 247 -7.35 13.09 6.24
N ALA A 248 -6.97 12.06 6.99
CA ALA A 248 -6.24 12.19 8.25
C ALA A 248 -4.90 11.47 8.12
N PRO A 249 -3.88 12.14 7.57
CA PRO A 249 -2.55 11.55 7.41
C PRO A 249 -1.92 11.30 8.77
N ILE A 250 -0.87 10.51 8.78
CA ILE A 250 -0.16 10.03 9.97
C ILE A 250 -0.04 11.11 11.03
N ARG A 251 -0.45 10.76 12.25
CA ARG A 251 -0.35 11.64 13.41
C ARG A 251 0.94 11.49 14.19
N GLN A 252 1.70 10.43 13.94
CA GLN A 252 2.93 10.15 14.66
C GLN A 252 4.14 10.63 13.84
N THR A 253 5.02 11.35 14.49
CA THR A 253 6.30 11.72 13.91
C THR A 253 7.15 10.46 13.77
N VAL A 254 7.67 10.20 12.59
CA VAL A 254 8.61 9.10 12.39
C VAL A 254 9.93 9.45 13.07
N ASP A 255 10.41 8.58 13.94
CA ASP A 255 11.75 8.73 14.52
C ASP A 255 12.80 8.30 13.48
N LEU A 256 13.45 9.28 12.85
CA LEU A 256 14.44 9.05 11.81
C LEU A 256 15.67 8.27 12.29
N ARG A 257 15.89 8.17 13.61
CA ARG A 257 16.99 7.36 14.16
C ARG A 257 16.82 5.87 13.86
N TRP A 258 15.60 5.41 13.56
CA TRP A 258 15.39 4.04 13.09
C TRP A 258 16.10 3.73 11.76
N LEU A 259 16.37 4.75 10.93
CA LEU A 259 17.14 4.60 9.69
C LEU A 259 18.62 4.24 9.91
N GLU A 260 19.13 4.36 11.14
CA GLU A 260 20.48 3.91 11.50
C GLU A 260 20.58 2.38 11.49
N CYS A 261 19.52 1.69 11.90
CA CYS A 261 19.51 0.23 12.01
C CYS A 261 18.60 -0.46 10.97
N PHE A 262 17.46 0.11 10.58
CA PHE A 262 16.61 -0.46 9.56
C PHE A 262 16.96 0.04 8.17
N ASP A 263 16.87 -0.85 7.18
CA ASP A 263 17.11 -0.54 5.77
C ASP A 263 15.88 0.04 5.08
N SER A 264 14.69 -0.23 5.60
CA SER A 264 13.44 0.40 5.18
C SER A 264 12.50 0.63 6.35
N LEU A 265 11.65 1.66 6.20
CA LEU A 265 10.55 1.97 7.12
C LEU A 265 9.22 1.84 6.37
N TYR A 266 8.33 1.06 6.94
CA TYR A 266 7.01 0.81 6.44
C TYR A 266 6.08 2.01 6.65
N CYS A 267 5.35 2.40 5.61
CA CYS A 267 4.45 3.55 5.64
C CYS A 267 2.96 3.19 5.73
N GLY A 268 2.62 1.96 5.98
CA GLY A 268 1.24 1.49 6.15
C GLY A 268 0.79 0.49 5.07
N ASP A 269 -0.20 -0.35 5.39
CA ASP A 269 -0.80 -1.27 4.43
C ASP A 269 -1.47 -0.51 3.29
N PRO A 270 -1.48 -1.03 2.07
CA PRO A 270 -2.25 -0.45 0.99
C PRO A 270 -3.74 -0.51 1.33
N ARG A 271 -4.41 0.63 1.38
CA ARG A 271 -5.83 0.77 1.68
C ARG A 271 -6.50 1.58 0.60
N PHE A 272 -7.82 1.55 0.56
CA PHE A 272 -8.56 2.49 -0.27
C PHE A 272 -8.56 3.87 0.37
N SER A 273 -8.34 4.91 -0.45
CA SER A 273 -8.40 6.30 0.00
C SER A 273 -9.83 6.74 0.31
N ASP A 274 -9.98 7.89 0.95
CA ASP A 274 -11.28 8.54 1.12
C ASP A 274 -11.67 9.37 -0.13
N VAL A 275 -10.90 9.25 -1.20
CA VAL A 275 -11.17 9.84 -2.53
C VAL A 275 -11.92 8.81 -3.37
N PRO A 276 -13.19 9.05 -3.71
CA PRO A 276 -13.93 8.17 -4.60
C PRO A 276 -13.35 8.18 -6.01
N THR A 277 -13.27 7.00 -6.60
CA THR A 277 -12.80 6.83 -7.99
C THR A 277 -13.73 5.92 -8.78
N MET A 278 -13.89 6.18 -10.07
CA MET A 278 -14.66 5.33 -10.99
C MET A 278 -13.89 4.03 -11.27
N ASN A 279 -12.58 4.15 -11.44
CA ASN A 279 -11.67 3.02 -11.39
C ASN A 279 -11.35 2.71 -9.91
N PHE A 280 -12.03 1.75 -9.35
CA PHE A 280 -11.94 1.40 -7.93
C PHE A 280 -10.49 1.25 -7.42
N TRP A 281 -9.63 0.61 -8.20
CA TRP A 281 -8.24 0.34 -7.81
C TRP A 281 -7.37 1.60 -7.75
N ARG A 282 -7.74 2.66 -8.49
CA ARG A 282 -7.04 3.95 -8.44
C ARG A 282 -7.09 4.57 -7.04
N SER A 283 -8.17 4.33 -6.31
CA SER A 283 -8.29 4.80 -4.92
C SER A 283 -7.21 4.21 -4.00
N MET A 284 -6.82 2.95 -4.22
CA MET A 284 -5.72 2.32 -3.48
C MET A 284 -4.36 2.95 -3.84
N ASP A 285 -4.13 3.22 -5.13
CA ASP A 285 -2.91 3.92 -5.56
C ASP A 285 -2.81 5.30 -4.91
N ILE A 286 -3.91 6.05 -4.89
CA ILE A 286 -4.00 7.37 -4.25
C ILE A 286 -3.63 7.30 -2.77
N TYR A 287 -4.14 6.30 -2.04
CA TYR A 287 -3.81 6.13 -0.63
C TYR A 287 -2.32 5.88 -0.43
N THR A 288 -1.78 4.90 -1.13
CA THR A 288 -0.37 4.50 -0.98
C THR A 288 0.57 5.65 -1.35
N ASP A 289 0.31 6.35 -2.46
CA ASP A 289 1.12 7.48 -2.90
C ASP A 289 1.01 8.68 -1.94
N HIS A 290 -0.17 8.92 -1.36
CA HIS A 290 -0.35 9.94 -0.33
C HIS A 290 0.50 9.65 0.90
N MET A 291 0.57 8.39 1.30
CA MET A 291 1.38 7.95 2.44
C MET A 291 2.87 8.09 2.19
N VAL A 292 3.34 7.67 1.03
CA VAL A 292 4.73 7.83 0.61
C VAL A 292 5.12 9.32 0.60
N ARG A 293 4.27 10.18 0.02
CA ARG A 293 4.48 11.63 0.00
C ARG A 293 4.52 12.24 1.41
N TYR A 294 3.68 11.74 2.31
CA TYR A 294 3.65 12.19 3.69
C TYR A 294 4.94 11.82 4.45
N TYR A 295 5.43 10.59 4.28
CA TYR A 295 6.68 10.14 4.91
C TYR A 295 7.88 10.94 4.41
N GLU A 296 7.96 11.15 3.10
CA GLU A 296 9.01 11.96 2.49
C GLU A 296 8.98 13.41 3.01
N ALA A 297 7.81 14.04 3.10
CA ALA A 297 7.67 15.38 3.67
C ALA A 297 8.05 15.46 5.15
N ASN A 298 8.02 14.35 5.88
CA ASN A 298 8.51 14.23 7.27
C ASN A 298 9.99 13.82 7.37
N GLY A 299 10.72 13.83 6.26
CA GLY A 299 12.17 13.64 6.22
C GLY A 299 12.63 12.20 6.02
N VAL A 300 11.72 11.25 5.79
CA VAL A 300 12.11 9.88 5.42
C VAL A 300 12.53 9.87 3.96
N PRO A 301 13.77 9.49 3.62
CA PRO A 301 14.20 9.41 2.23
C PRO A 301 13.33 8.45 1.43
N LEU A 302 12.93 8.80 0.20
CA LEU A 302 12.06 7.95 -0.63
C LEU A 302 12.62 6.54 -0.83
N ASP A 303 13.93 6.43 -0.99
CA ASP A 303 14.61 5.15 -1.17
C ASP A 303 14.56 4.25 0.08
N ARG A 304 14.14 4.77 1.23
CA ARG A 304 14.03 4.04 2.49
C ARG A 304 12.57 3.75 2.91
N ILE A 305 11.60 4.06 2.06
CA ILE A 305 10.18 3.81 2.35
C ILE A 305 9.76 2.46 1.76
N ASP A 306 9.20 1.58 2.60
CA ASP A 306 8.45 0.39 2.19
C ASP A 306 6.96 0.70 2.25
N ASN A 307 6.26 0.48 1.15
CA ASN A 307 4.84 0.82 1.01
C ASN A 307 3.92 -0.40 0.85
N THR A 308 4.47 -1.62 0.80
CA THR A 308 3.74 -2.88 0.58
C THR A 308 2.72 -2.85 -0.56
N GLY A 309 2.95 -1.99 -1.57
CA GLY A 309 1.94 -1.64 -2.56
C GLY A 309 1.68 -2.69 -3.64
N CYS A 310 2.56 -3.67 -3.83
CA CYS A 310 2.47 -4.62 -4.95
C CYS A 310 2.02 -6.01 -4.48
N MET A 311 0.70 -6.27 -4.52
CA MET A 311 0.09 -7.53 -4.08
C MET A 311 -0.74 -8.20 -5.16
N PHE A 312 -0.46 -9.50 -5.42
CA PHE A 312 -1.18 -10.33 -6.37
C PHE A 312 -2.10 -11.31 -5.63
N GLY A 313 -3.40 -11.29 -5.90
CA GLY A 313 -4.33 -12.19 -5.24
C GLY A 313 -5.64 -12.36 -5.98
N VAL A 314 -6.40 -13.38 -5.59
CA VAL A 314 -7.71 -13.72 -6.18
C VAL A 314 -8.87 -13.34 -5.27
N ALA A 315 -8.62 -13.31 -3.97
CA ALA A 315 -9.65 -12.97 -3.01
C ALA A 315 -10.08 -11.52 -3.22
N GLY A 316 -11.32 -11.27 -3.05
CA GLY A 316 -11.87 -9.97 -3.31
C GLY A 316 -11.71 -9.03 -2.13
N THR A 317 -10.55 -9.01 -1.49
CA THR A 317 -10.34 -8.12 -0.36
C THR A 317 -9.52 -6.88 -0.72
N CYS A 318 -9.06 -6.12 0.25
CA CYS A 318 -8.59 -4.78 -0.01
C CYS A 318 -7.21 -4.71 -0.66
N TYR A 319 -6.42 -5.78 -0.66
CA TYR A 319 -5.02 -5.67 -1.07
C TYR A 319 -4.77 -6.19 -2.48
N ALA A 320 -5.41 -7.28 -2.83
CA ALA A 320 -5.00 -8.10 -3.95
C ALA A 320 -5.62 -7.69 -5.28
N ARG A 321 -4.82 -7.66 -6.33
CA ARG A 321 -5.22 -7.36 -7.71
C ARG A 321 -4.90 -8.55 -8.61
N LYS A 322 -5.92 -9.27 -9.06
CA LYS A 322 -5.75 -10.44 -9.93
C LYS A 322 -5.37 -10.05 -11.36
N THR A 323 -6.22 -9.26 -11.99
CA THR A 323 -6.10 -8.85 -13.39
C THR A 323 -6.29 -7.35 -13.56
N SER A 324 -7.11 -6.73 -12.73
CA SER A 324 -7.42 -5.32 -12.83
C SER A 324 -6.35 -4.46 -12.16
N ALA A 325 -5.81 -3.49 -12.88
CA ALA A 325 -4.84 -2.52 -12.39
C ALA A 325 -3.50 -3.10 -11.84
N TRP A 326 -3.19 -4.36 -12.13
CA TRP A 326 -1.93 -4.96 -11.66
C TRP A 326 -0.71 -4.27 -12.29
N GLN A 327 -0.81 -3.82 -13.54
CA GLN A 327 0.26 -3.11 -14.23
C GLN A 327 0.53 -1.74 -13.59
N SER A 328 -0.52 -0.98 -13.30
CA SER A 328 -0.39 0.31 -12.61
C SER A 328 0.23 0.14 -11.23
N MET A 329 -0.20 -0.86 -10.48
CA MET A 329 0.34 -1.19 -9.16
C MET A 329 1.84 -1.47 -9.22
N LEU A 330 2.28 -2.32 -10.17
CA LEU A 330 3.68 -2.67 -10.34
C LEU A 330 4.53 -1.47 -10.77
N LEU A 331 4.02 -0.64 -11.68
CA LEU A 331 4.70 0.59 -12.11
C LEU A 331 4.91 1.56 -10.95
N LEU A 332 3.87 1.79 -10.14
CA LEU A 332 3.97 2.70 -9.00
C LEU A 332 4.90 2.18 -7.91
N GLU A 333 4.94 0.87 -7.68
CA GLU A 333 5.90 0.26 -6.75
C GLU A 333 7.33 0.69 -7.06
N HIS A 334 7.73 0.61 -8.33
CA HIS A 334 9.08 1.02 -8.75
C HIS A 334 9.24 2.54 -8.84
N ALA A 335 8.20 3.25 -9.28
CA ALA A 335 8.25 4.70 -9.51
C ALA A 335 8.42 5.51 -8.21
N ARG A 336 7.96 5.00 -7.07
CA ARG A 336 8.09 5.66 -5.76
C ARG A 336 9.53 5.84 -5.30
N GLY A 337 10.47 5.10 -5.88
CA GLY A 337 11.90 5.30 -5.63
C GLY A 337 12.47 4.44 -4.51
N GLY A 338 11.70 3.51 -3.93
CA GLY A 338 12.18 2.56 -2.93
C GLY A 338 13.31 1.69 -3.46
N TRP A 339 14.43 1.56 -2.72
CA TRP A 339 15.51 0.66 -3.13
C TRP A 339 15.14 -0.82 -2.90
N MET A 340 14.27 -1.12 -1.95
CA MET A 340 13.69 -2.43 -1.71
C MET A 340 12.30 -2.48 -2.36
N ASN A 341 12.17 -3.29 -3.40
CA ASN A 341 10.91 -3.48 -4.13
C ASN A 341 10.31 -4.82 -3.69
N VAL A 342 9.19 -4.76 -2.98
CA VAL A 342 8.59 -5.95 -2.37
C VAL A 342 7.32 -6.36 -3.11
N TYR A 343 7.27 -7.64 -3.49
CA TYR A 343 6.15 -8.26 -4.20
C TYR A 343 5.50 -9.28 -3.28
N TYR A 344 4.18 -9.21 -3.13
CA TYR A 344 3.38 -10.05 -2.25
C TYR A 344 2.37 -10.89 -3.03
N GLY A 345 1.87 -11.91 -2.37
CA GLY A 345 0.72 -12.66 -2.84
C GLY A 345 1.06 -13.81 -3.79
N ASN A 346 0.06 -14.22 -4.57
CA ASN A 346 0.13 -15.43 -5.37
C ASN A 346 0.81 -15.22 -6.73
N LEU A 347 2.06 -15.65 -6.87
CA LEU A 347 2.84 -15.54 -8.10
C LEU A 347 2.33 -16.43 -9.24
N GLU A 348 1.48 -17.43 -8.98
CA GLU A 348 0.87 -18.26 -10.04
C GLU A 348 -0.04 -17.45 -10.96
N LEU A 349 -0.55 -16.30 -10.49
CA LEU A 349 -1.37 -15.38 -11.28
C LEU A 349 -0.57 -14.64 -12.37
N ILE A 350 0.76 -14.66 -12.27
CA ILE A 350 1.67 -14.03 -13.22
C ILE A 350 2.05 -15.09 -14.28
N ASP A 351 1.29 -15.17 -15.36
CA ASP A 351 1.62 -16.00 -16.51
C ASP A 351 2.89 -15.52 -17.24
N ASN A 352 3.30 -16.23 -18.27
CA ASN A 352 4.55 -15.91 -18.98
C ASN A 352 4.51 -14.53 -19.66
N ALA A 353 3.38 -14.09 -20.19
CA ALA A 353 3.25 -12.77 -20.81
C ALA A 353 3.36 -11.67 -19.77
N LYS A 354 2.69 -11.83 -18.62
CA LYS A 354 2.81 -10.91 -17.48
C LYS A 354 4.23 -10.89 -16.91
N ALA A 355 4.89 -12.06 -16.81
CA ALA A 355 6.27 -12.15 -16.35
C ALA A 355 7.24 -11.39 -17.27
N GLN A 356 7.10 -11.52 -18.58
CA GLN A 356 7.89 -10.78 -19.56
C GLN A 356 7.68 -9.26 -19.45
N TRP A 357 6.43 -8.84 -19.25
CA TRP A 357 6.10 -7.44 -19.04
C TRP A 357 6.66 -6.92 -17.71
N PHE A 358 6.56 -7.71 -16.64
CA PHE A 358 7.17 -7.41 -15.33
C PHE A 358 8.68 -7.20 -15.48
N ALA A 359 9.38 -8.10 -16.18
CA ALA A 359 10.80 -7.96 -16.45
C ALA A 359 11.14 -6.67 -17.25
N LYS A 360 10.23 -6.22 -18.15
CA LYS A 360 10.40 -4.92 -18.84
C LYS A 360 10.30 -3.74 -17.88
N VAL A 361 9.36 -3.78 -16.92
CA VAL A 361 9.24 -2.75 -15.88
C VAL A 361 10.52 -2.66 -15.06
N GLN A 362 11.04 -3.78 -14.59
CA GLN A 362 12.30 -3.79 -13.83
C GLN A 362 13.48 -3.27 -14.66
N ARG A 363 13.57 -3.60 -15.96
CA ARG A 363 14.60 -3.06 -16.85
C ARG A 363 14.52 -1.55 -17.02
N LEU A 364 13.30 -0.98 -16.96
CA LEU A 364 13.13 0.47 -17.02
C LEU A 364 13.58 1.12 -15.71
N TYR A 365 13.11 0.61 -14.57
CA TYR A 365 13.26 1.32 -13.30
C TYR A 365 14.53 0.98 -12.51
N PHE A 366 15.05 -0.24 -12.55
CA PHE A 366 16.22 -0.60 -11.74
C PHE A 366 17.47 0.24 -12.05
N PRO A 367 17.80 0.58 -13.28
CA PRO A 367 18.89 1.53 -13.55
C PRO A 367 18.62 2.92 -12.95
N LEU A 368 17.36 3.38 -12.98
CA LEU A 368 16.95 4.66 -12.36
C LEU A 368 17.13 4.64 -10.84
N LEU A 369 16.81 3.52 -10.19
CA LEU A 369 17.00 3.33 -8.74
C LEU A 369 18.48 3.15 -8.36
N SER A 370 19.30 2.51 -9.23
CA SER A 370 20.71 2.27 -8.97
C SER A 370 21.57 3.52 -9.15
N PHE A 371 21.36 4.26 -10.22
CA PHE A 371 22.25 5.33 -10.67
C PHE A 371 21.59 6.72 -10.62
N GLY A 372 20.28 6.77 -10.41
CA GLY A 372 19.49 7.98 -10.43
C GLY A 372 19.09 8.48 -9.06
N ARG A 373 18.17 9.45 -9.10
CA ARG A 373 17.43 9.96 -7.95
C ARG A 373 15.97 10.08 -8.33
N THR A 374 15.10 9.79 -7.37
CA THR A 374 13.65 9.95 -7.52
C THR A 374 13.17 11.14 -6.70
N TYR A 375 12.26 11.90 -7.27
CA TYR A 375 11.64 13.09 -6.67
C TYR A 375 10.13 13.00 -6.84
N PRO A 376 9.34 13.28 -5.81
CA PRO A 376 7.92 13.47 -5.96
C PRO A 376 7.65 14.85 -6.56
N PHE A 377 6.56 15.00 -7.32
CA PHE A 377 6.16 16.30 -7.88
C PHE A 377 4.64 16.42 -8.03
N GLY A 378 4.17 17.61 -8.37
CA GLY A 378 2.75 17.92 -8.51
C GLY A 378 2.05 18.06 -7.17
N GLY A 379 0.73 17.89 -7.18
CA GLY A 379 -0.14 18.10 -6.03
C GLY A 379 -0.19 16.94 -5.04
N LEU A 380 -1.21 16.95 -4.19
CA LEU A 380 -1.42 15.91 -3.16
C LEU A 380 -2.46 14.89 -3.62
N PRO A 381 -2.11 13.59 -3.62
CA PRO A 381 -3.03 12.53 -4.04
C PRO A 381 -4.39 12.58 -3.32
N GLY A 382 -4.39 12.71 -2.00
CA GLY A 382 -5.61 12.79 -1.19
C GLY A 382 -6.48 14.03 -1.43
N ARG A 383 -5.98 15.03 -2.16
CA ARG A 383 -6.73 16.23 -2.59
C ARG A 383 -7.22 16.17 -4.03
N GLN A 384 -7.10 15.02 -4.68
CA GLN A 384 -7.44 14.83 -6.10
C GLN A 384 -6.63 15.71 -7.05
N GLU A 385 -5.43 16.11 -6.67
CA GLU A 385 -4.54 16.91 -7.49
C GLU A 385 -3.62 16.00 -8.30
N PRO A 386 -3.34 16.28 -9.59
CA PRO A 386 -2.37 15.52 -10.38
C PRO A 386 -0.99 15.53 -9.72
N TYR A 387 -0.38 14.36 -9.67
CA TYR A 387 0.91 14.14 -9.01
C TYR A 387 1.75 13.11 -9.75
N GLY A 388 2.98 12.94 -9.34
CA GLY A 388 3.84 11.90 -9.88
C GLY A 388 5.18 11.78 -9.18
N PHE A 389 5.98 10.87 -9.75
CA PHE A 389 7.37 10.64 -9.38
C PHE A 389 8.25 10.79 -10.60
N CYS A 390 9.36 11.49 -10.45
CA CYS A 390 10.36 11.68 -11.49
C CYS A 390 11.66 11.01 -11.06
N SER A 391 12.11 10.02 -11.80
CA SER A 391 13.41 9.39 -11.62
C SER A 391 14.37 9.86 -12.71
N VAL A 392 15.57 10.28 -12.32
CA VAL A 392 16.53 10.96 -13.19
C VAL A 392 17.92 10.33 -13.07
N THR A 393 18.56 10.08 -14.21
CA THR A 393 19.96 9.67 -14.35
C THR A 393 20.72 10.65 -15.23
N ALA A 394 22.01 10.41 -15.48
CA ALA A 394 22.78 11.18 -16.44
C ALA A 394 22.27 11.02 -17.89
N ASP A 395 21.64 9.88 -18.21
CA ASP A 395 21.26 9.51 -19.58
C ASP A 395 19.81 9.89 -19.92
N GLY A 396 18.99 10.21 -18.91
CA GLY A 396 17.60 10.56 -19.14
C GLY A 396 16.76 10.57 -17.89
N SER A 397 15.43 10.70 -18.07
CA SER A 397 14.48 10.72 -16.99
C SER A 397 13.20 9.96 -17.33
N VAL A 398 12.52 9.46 -16.28
CA VAL A 398 11.20 8.83 -16.37
C VAL A 398 10.26 9.53 -15.40
N TYR A 399 9.12 9.96 -15.91
CA TYR A 399 8.04 10.55 -15.15
C TYR A 399 6.87 9.58 -15.11
N THR A 400 6.49 9.16 -13.91
CA THR A 400 5.27 8.38 -13.67
C THR A 400 4.25 9.31 -13.06
N VAL A 401 3.14 9.52 -13.76
CA VAL A 401 2.18 10.59 -13.47
C VAL A 401 0.79 10.00 -13.28
N VAL A 402 0.08 10.46 -12.28
CA VAL A 402 -1.29 10.03 -11.96
C VAL A 402 -2.20 11.25 -11.86
N ASN A 403 -3.35 11.18 -12.52
CA ASN A 403 -4.45 12.10 -12.30
C ASN A 403 -5.51 11.41 -11.41
N PRO A 404 -5.62 11.74 -10.13
CA PRO A 404 -6.60 11.13 -9.24
C PRO A 404 -7.99 11.74 -9.37
N SER A 405 -8.15 12.79 -10.18
CA SER A 405 -9.42 13.50 -10.33
C SER A 405 -10.31 12.89 -11.41
N GLN A 406 -11.59 13.21 -11.35
CA GLN A 406 -12.61 12.75 -12.30
C GLN A 406 -12.73 13.67 -13.54
N SER A 407 -11.77 14.54 -13.76
CA SER A 407 -11.72 15.43 -14.92
C SER A 407 -10.34 15.39 -15.56
N THR A 408 -10.28 15.69 -16.86
CA THR A 408 -9.02 15.92 -17.56
C THR A 408 -8.25 17.06 -16.90
N ARG A 409 -6.98 16.85 -16.64
CA ARG A 409 -6.08 17.81 -15.99
C ARG A 409 -4.81 17.99 -16.79
N GLU A 410 -4.16 19.11 -16.55
CA GLU A 410 -2.81 19.38 -17.02
C GLU A 410 -1.84 19.34 -15.82
N ILE A 411 -0.66 18.80 -16.04
CA ILE A 411 0.44 18.81 -15.08
C ILE A 411 1.72 19.24 -15.79
N THR A 412 2.44 20.15 -15.16
CA THR A 412 3.77 20.56 -15.62
C THR A 412 4.82 19.59 -15.08
N LEU A 413 5.60 18.99 -15.97
CA LEU A 413 6.72 18.15 -15.60
C LEU A 413 7.88 19.02 -15.10
N PRO A 414 8.41 18.80 -13.88
CA PRO A 414 9.47 19.61 -13.34
C PRO A 414 10.78 19.39 -14.12
N ARG A 415 11.49 20.49 -14.40
CA ARG A 415 12.86 20.44 -14.90
C ARG A 415 13.81 20.46 -13.71
N LEU A 416 14.56 19.40 -13.53
CA LEU A 416 15.54 19.33 -12.45
C LEU A 416 16.82 20.02 -12.89
N HIS A 417 17.16 21.15 -12.27
CA HIS A 417 18.21 22.11 -12.67
C HIS A 417 19.62 21.54 -12.85
N ARG A 418 19.92 20.36 -12.31
CA ARG A 418 21.25 19.74 -12.43
C ARG A 418 21.44 18.86 -13.65
N LEU A 419 20.38 18.60 -14.41
CA LEU A 419 20.43 17.78 -15.60
C LEU A 419 19.84 18.59 -16.76
N GLN A 420 20.67 19.04 -17.65
CA GLN A 420 20.29 19.75 -18.89
C GLN A 420 19.58 18.81 -19.87
N LEU A 421 18.74 17.92 -19.37
CA LEU A 421 17.97 17.00 -20.21
C LEU A 421 16.90 17.81 -20.95
N ALA A 422 16.97 17.76 -22.27
CA ALA A 422 15.94 18.31 -23.12
C ALA A 422 14.63 17.56 -22.87
N LEU A 423 13.58 18.27 -22.48
CA LEU A 423 12.23 17.72 -22.39
C LEU A 423 11.48 17.77 -23.74
N ASP A 424 12.21 18.01 -24.84
CA ASP A 424 11.62 18.31 -26.14
C ASP A 424 11.08 17.08 -26.85
N HIS A 425 11.61 15.89 -26.55
CA HIS A 425 11.33 14.65 -27.25
C HIS A 425 10.92 13.52 -26.29
N GLY A 426 9.94 13.83 -25.42
CA GLY A 426 9.36 12.84 -24.53
C GLY A 426 8.52 11.82 -25.30
N ARG A 427 8.64 10.56 -24.89
CA ARG A 427 7.80 9.48 -25.40
C ARG A 427 6.97 8.87 -24.27
N ILE A 428 5.68 8.69 -24.53
CA ILE A 428 4.80 7.94 -23.62
C ILE A 428 5.17 6.46 -23.73
N GLN A 429 5.65 5.92 -22.62
CA GLN A 429 6.08 4.52 -22.51
C GLN A 429 4.99 3.61 -21.97
N PHE A 430 4.01 4.15 -21.26
CA PHE A 430 2.87 3.43 -20.74
C PHE A 430 1.67 4.36 -20.53
N ARG A 431 0.48 3.83 -20.71
CA ARG A 431 -0.77 4.48 -20.30
C ARG A 431 -1.85 3.47 -19.95
N ASP A 432 -2.75 3.83 -19.08
CA ASP A 432 -4.03 3.16 -18.96
C ASP A 432 -4.86 3.38 -20.24
N ALA A 433 -5.73 2.42 -20.56
CA ALA A 433 -6.67 2.56 -21.67
C ALA A 433 -7.60 3.77 -21.44
N GLY A 434 -8.12 4.34 -22.52
CA GLY A 434 -9.05 5.46 -22.47
C GLY A 434 -8.46 6.74 -23.06
N PHE A 435 -8.51 7.83 -22.34
CA PHE A 435 -8.17 9.16 -22.84
C PHE A 435 -6.78 9.22 -23.49
N PRO A 436 -6.66 9.72 -24.73
CA PRO A 436 -5.37 9.86 -25.41
C PRO A 436 -4.57 11.03 -24.81
N PRO A 437 -3.42 10.76 -24.18
CA PRO A 437 -2.61 11.80 -23.59
C PRO A 437 -1.94 12.67 -24.65
N LYS A 438 -1.69 13.92 -24.29
CA LYS A 438 -0.93 14.87 -25.12
C LYS A 438 0.27 15.40 -24.35
N LEU A 439 1.44 15.38 -24.99
CA LEU A 439 2.60 16.14 -24.57
C LEU A 439 2.60 17.46 -25.36
N SER A 440 2.68 18.56 -24.64
CA SER A 440 2.85 19.88 -25.26
C SER A 440 4.03 20.58 -24.62
N ALA A 441 4.92 21.13 -25.43
CA ALA A 441 5.92 22.08 -24.97
C ALA A 441 5.27 23.46 -24.89
N SER A 442 4.98 23.96 -23.69
CA SER A 442 4.44 25.31 -23.52
C SER A 442 5.56 26.32 -23.29
N GLY A 443 5.76 27.22 -24.26
CA GLY A 443 6.57 28.42 -24.11
C GLY A 443 8.08 28.23 -24.14
N MET A 444 8.66 28.15 -25.32
CA MET A 444 10.10 28.42 -25.53
C MET A 444 10.41 29.88 -25.18
N GLN A 445 10.67 30.18 -23.92
CA GLN A 445 11.50 31.32 -23.57
C GLN A 445 12.89 30.84 -23.16
N ALA A 446 13.90 31.59 -23.49
CA ALA A 446 15.32 31.24 -23.43
C ALA A 446 15.88 30.86 -22.05
N THR A 447 15.05 30.76 -21.02
CA THR A 447 15.43 30.45 -19.63
C THR A 447 14.75 29.21 -19.02
N GLY A 448 13.90 28.50 -19.76
CA GLY A 448 13.27 27.29 -19.20
C GLY A 448 12.22 26.69 -20.12
N GLN A 449 12.48 25.49 -20.64
CA GLN A 449 11.46 24.70 -21.32
C GLN A 449 10.63 23.97 -20.27
N GLN A 450 9.37 24.33 -20.11
CA GLN A 450 8.40 23.56 -19.34
C GLN A 450 7.66 22.61 -20.27
N CYS A 451 7.55 21.36 -19.90
CA CYS A 451 6.75 20.39 -20.61
C CYS A 451 5.44 20.17 -19.84
N ALA A 452 4.31 20.44 -20.47
CA ALA A 452 3.00 20.14 -19.93
C ALA A 452 2.46 18.84 -20.52
N LEU A 453 1.79 18.08 -19.67
CA LEU A 453 1.16 16.82 -20.02
C LEU A 453 -0.32 16.88 -19.69
N THR A 454 -1.18 16.68 -20.69
CA THR A 454 -2.62 16.52 -20.49
C THR A 454 -2.93 15.07 -20.16
N ILE A 455 -3.61 14.83 -19.04
CA ILE A 455 -3.94 13.51 -18.51
C ILE A 455 -5.46 13.42 -18.35
N GLY A 456 -6.02 12.28 -18.80
CA GLY A 456 -7.44 11.98 -18.65
C GLY A 456 -7.83 11.70 -17.19
N PRO A 457 -9.15 11.60 -16.93
CA PRO A 457 -9.65 11.30 -15.59
C PRO A 457 -9.09 9.96 -15.11
N GLU A 458 -8.59 9.94 -13.88
CA GLU A 458 -8.05 8.77 -13.18
C GLU A 458 -6.95 8.01 -13.93
N GLN A 459 -6.30 8.63 -14.91
CA GLN A 459 -5.29 8.02 -15.76
C GLN A 459 -3.92 7.98 -15.08
N LEU A 460 -3.15 6.92 -15.36
CA LEU A 460 -1.73 6.80 -15.08
C LEU A 460 -0.96 6.79 -16.41
N LEU A 461 0.14 7.53 -16.44
CA LEU A 461 1.05 7.60 -17.58
C LEU A 461 2.49 7.43 -17.14
N VAL A 462 3.31 6.81 -17.98
CA VAL A 462 4.77 6.82 -17.86
C VAL A 462 5.35 7.50 -19.09
N VAL A 463 6.18 8.51 -18.88
CA VAL A 463 6.83 9.27 -19.95
C VAL A 463 8.33 9.21 -19.79
N GLY A 464 9.04 8.77 -20.82
CA GLY A 464 10.49 8.70 -20.87
C GLY A 464 11.10 9.82 -21.70
N PHE A 465 12.24 10.33 -21.25
CA PHE A 465 13.07 11.33 -21.95
C PHE A 465 14.51 10.81 -22.06
N GLY A 466 15.27 11.30 -23.06
CA GLY A 466 16.62 10.87 -23.33
C GLY A 466 16.69 9.39 -23.71
N GLU A 467 17.56 8.63 -23.06
CA GLU A 467 17.69 7.17 -23.28
C GLU A 467 16.33 6.46 -23.11
N TYR A 468 15.53 6.87 -22.10
CA TYR A 468 14.27 6.24 -21.74
C TYR A 468 13.10 6.60 -22.69
N ALA A 469 13.32 7.46 -23.69
CA ALA A 469 12.35 7.71 -24.77
C ALA A 469 12.43 6.66 -25.90
N LYS A 470 13.41 5.75 -25.87
CA LYS A 470 13.59 4.73 -26.92
C LYS A 470 12.48 3.67 -26.90
N ALA A 471 12.22 3.08 -28.05
CA ALA A 471 11.14 2.10 -28.25
C ALA A 471 11.30 0.81 -27.43
N ASN A 472 12.53 0.44 -27.04
CA ASN A 472 12.80 -0.74 -26.21
C ASN A 472 12.23 -0.62 -24.78
N TYR A 473 11.89 0.61 -24.34
CA TYR A 473 11.23 0.89 -23.06
C TYR A 473 9.71 1.01 -23.18
N ASP A 474 9.14 0.78 -24.37
CA ASP A 474 7.69 0.81 -24.58
C ASP A 474 7.02 -0.33 -23.80
N LEU A 475 6.23 0.03 -22.80
CA LEU A 475 5.45 -0.88 -21.95
C LEU A 475 4.01 -1.03 -22.45
N GLY A 476 3.61 -0.23 -23.45
CA GLY A 476 2.32 -0.32 -24.11
C GLY A 476 1.16 0.32 -23.35
N VAL A 477 0.00 -0.27 -23.51
CA VAL A 477 -1.27 0.20 -22.95
C VAL A 477 -1.90 -0.90 -22.11
N GLN A 478 -2.30 -0.58 -20.89
CA GLN A 478 -3.12 -1.47 -20.08
C GLN A 478 -4.55 -1.49 -20.62
N LYS A 479 -5.04 -2.68 -20.97
CA LYS A 479 -6.36 -2.85 -21.63
C LYS A 479 -7.42 -3.45 -20.72
N ASP A 480 -7.05 -4.04 -19.62
CA ASP A 480 -7.93 -4.68 -18.65
C ASP A 480 -8.54 -3.70 -17.63
N ILE A 481 -8.24 -2.41 -17.78
CA ILE A 481 -8.88 -1.30 -17.08
C ILE A 481 -9.44 -0.32 -18.10
N PHE A 482 -10.71 0.01 -17.94
CA PHE A 482 -11.35 1.06 -18.71
C PHE A 482 -11.32 2.36 -17.92
N ILE A 483 -10.57 3.33 -18.43
CA ILE A 483 -10.57 4.70 -17.94
C ILE A 483 -11.59 5.48 -18.77
N PRO A 484 -12.53 6.21 -18.16
CA PRO A 484 -13.51 7.00 -18.89
C PRO A 484 -12.84 8.05 -19.78
N ASN A 485 -13.35 8.24 -21.00
CA ASN A 485 -12.90 9.32 -21.86
C ASN A 485 -13.36 10.69 -21.39
N SER A 486 -14.55 10.74 -20.82
CA SER A 486 -15.10 11.95 -20.20
C SER A 486 -16.00 11.61 -19.02
N ILE A 487 -15.94 12.49 -18.04
CA ILE A 487 -16.82 12.51 -16.87
C ILE A 487 -17.39 13.91 -16.76
N HIS A 488 -18.72 14.04 -16.74
CA HIS A 488 -19.41 15.30 -16.59
C HIS A 488 -20.33 15.25 -15.38
N ALA A 489 -20.32 16.28 -14.56
CA ALA A 489 -21.27 16.41 -13.47
C ALA A 489 -22.71 16.41 -14.02
N LEU A 490 -23.59 15.65 -13.41
CA LEU A 490 -25.02 15.66 -13.65
C LEU A 490 -25.70 16.36 -12.47
N PRO A 491 -26.14 17.61 -12.61
CA PRO A 491 -26.73 18.35 -11.50
C PRO A 491 -27.99 17.66 -10.97
N ALA A 492 -28.06 17.50 -9.64
CA ALA A 492 -29.23 17.01 -8.95
C ALA A 492 -29.27 17.60 -7.54
N GLU A 493 -30.46 17.94 -7.05
CA GLU A 493 -30.67 18.42 -5.70
C GLU A 493 -31.18 17.28 -4.83
N PHE A 494 -30.33 16.83 -3.90
CA PHE A 494 -30.66 15.74 -2.99
C PHE A 494 -31.34 16.29 -1.74
N VAL A 495 -32.54 15.81 -1.47
CA VAL A 495 -33.34 16.13 -0.29
C VAL A 495 -33.15 15.04 0.77
N ARG A 496 -32.97 15.43 2.02
CA ARG A 496 -32.85 14.52 3.16
C ARG A 496 -34.22 13.99 3.56
N GLU A 497 -34.39 12.66 3.53
CA GLU A 497 -35.62 11.97 3.95
C GLU A 497 -35.57 11.45 5.40
N GLY A 498 -34.38 11.35 5.98
CA GLY A 498 -34.14 10.81 7.32
C GLY A 498 -32.68 10.99 7.77
N SER A 499 -32.31 10.38 8.88
CA SER A 499 -30.96 10.53 9.43
C SER A 499 -29.87 10.07 8.47
N ASN A 500 -30.12 8.99 7.70
CA ASN A 500 -29.14 8.32 6.86
C ASN A 500 -29.65 8.09 5.43
N THR A 501 -30.60 8.92 4.96
CA THR A 501 -31.25 8.76 3.66
C THR A 501 -31.36 10.09 2.93
N VAL A 502 -30.99 10.10 1.66
CA VAL A 502 -31.21 11.22 0.75
C VAL A 502 -31.78 10.73 -0.59
N SER A 503 -32.59 11.56 -1.26
CA SER A 503 -33.12 11.26 -2.58
C SER A 503 -33.13 12.49 -3.49
N ALA A 504 -33.11 12.25 -4.79
CA ALA A 504 -33.28 13.27 -5.81
C ALA A 504 -34.06 12.71 -7.00
N THR A 505 -34.82 13.59 -7.69
CA THR A 505 -35.45 13.29 -8.96
C THR A 505 -34.90 14.23 -10.02
N LEU A 506 -34.46 13.68 -11.14
CA LEU A 506 -33.84 14.41 -12.25
C LEU A 506 -34.30 13.82 -13.59
N SER A 507 -34.01 14.52 -14.70
CA SER A 507 -34.18 13.97 -16.03
C SER A 507 -32.99 13.07 -16.39
N ALA A 508 -33.24 11.84 -16.82
CA ALA A 508 -32.20 10.91 -17.24
C ALA A 508 -31.43 11.46 -18.46
N PRO A 509 -30.10 11.35 -18.49
CA PRO A 509 -29.30 11.85 -19.60
C PRO A 509 -29.59 11.08 -20.89
N THR A 510 -29.34 11.73 -22.04
CA THR A 510 -29.54 11.15 -23.36
C THR A 510 -28.41 10.21 -23.80
N ARG A 511 -27.24 10.35 -23.18
CA ARG A 511 -26.02 9.55 -23.47
C ARG A 511 -25.21 9.34 -22.22
N GLY A 512 -24.50 8.23 -22.17
CA GLY A 512 -23.55 7.85 -21.12
C GLY A 512 -24.18 7.12 -19.93
N ASP A 513 -23.35 6.37 -19.23
CA ASP A 513 -23.72 5.71 -17.97
C ASP A 513 -23.80 6.74 -16.85
N ILE A 514 -24.69 6.53 -15.88
CA ILE A 514 -24.71 7.37 -14.67
C ILE A 514 -23.84 6.70 -13.60
N ARG A 515 -22.98 7.49 -12.98
CA ARG A 515 -22.29 7.13 -11.74
C ARG A 515 -22.89 7.91 -10.58
N VAL A 516 -23.32 7.18 -9.56
CA VAL A 516 -23.81 7.73 -8.29
C VAL A 516 -22.71 7.60 -7.26
N VAL A 517 -22.03 8.67 -6.95
CA VAL A 517 -20.97 8.72 -5.95
C VAL A 517 -21.58 9.09 -4.61
N MET A 518 -21.66 8.13 -3.70
CA MET A 518 -22.18 8.31 -2.36
C MET A 518 -21.03 8.36 -1.35
N ARG A 519 -20.96 9.42 -0.55
CA ARG A 519 -19.97 9.59 0.53
C ARG A 519 -20.69 9.75 1.86
N GLN A 520 -20.07 9.25 2.92
CA GLN A 520 -20.56 9.46 4.28
C GLN A 520 -19.50 10.08 5.18
N SER A 521 -19.94 10.96 6.07
CA SER A 521 -19.08 11.66 7.02
C SER A 521 -19.80 11.93 8.34
N VAL A 522 -19.02 12.23 9.37
CA VAL A 522 -19.49 12.76 10.66
C VAL A 522 -18.62 13.97 10.98
N ALA A 523 -19.26 15.13 11.21
CA ALA A 523 -18.55 16.39 11.44
C ALA A 523 -17.45 16.64 10.38
N GLU A 524 -17.82 16.52 9.10
CA GLU A 524 -16.97 16.71 7.92
C GLU A 524 -15.80 15.70 7.78
N ARG A 525 -15.64 14.76 8.69
CA ARG A 525 -14.63 13.71 8.60
C ARG A 525 -15.21 12.48 7.92
N PRO A 526 -14.52 11.92 6.90
CA PRO A 526 -14.95 10.68 6.28
C PRO A 526 -15.16 9.58 7.31
N LEU A 527 -16.32 8.95 7.29
CA LEU A 527 -16.64 7.82 8.15
C LEU A 527 -16.50 6.53 7.37
N ARG A 528 -15.50 5.72 7.73
CA ARG A 528 -15.34 4.40 7.13
C ARG A 528 -16.33 3.41 7.72
N THR A 529 -16.92 2.61 6.85
CA THR A 529 -17.88 1.57 7.25
C THR A 529 -17.27 0.61 8.26
N SER A 530 -18.10 0.15 9.20
CA SER A 530 -17.74 -1.03 9.97
C SER A 530 -17.72 -2.25 9.03
N ARG A 531 -16.73 -3.11 9.18
CA ARG A 531 -16.54 -4.31 8.39
C ARG A 531 -16.02 -5.47 9.23
N GLY A 532 -16.15 -6.65 8.69
CA GLY A 532 -15.45 -7.81 9.19
C GLY A 532 -14.31 -8.20 8.24
N ALA A 533 -13.44 -9.09 8.67
CA ALA A 533 -12.48 -9.72 7.78
C ALA A 533 -13.20 -10.59 6.74
N PRO A 534 -12.79 -10.57 5.46
CA PRO A 534 -13.25 -11.55 4.49
C PRO A 534 -12.91 -12.99 4.94
N PRO A 535 -13.71 -14.00 4.55
CA PRO A 535 -14.92 -13.88 3.70
C PRO A 535 -16.19 -13.46 4.43
N ASN A 536 -16.16 -13.31 5.75
CA ASN A 536 -17.35 -13.11 6.59
C ASN A 536 -17.75 -11.64 6.77
N GLY A 537 -17.06 -10.72 6.11
CA GLY A 537 -17.36 -9.30 6.18
C GLY A 537 -18.62 -8.92 5.39
N THR A 538 -19.20 -7.78 5.75
CA THR A 538 -20.37 -7.22 5.07
C THR A 538 -19.94 -6.57 3.74
N SER A 539 -20.64 -6.85 2.65
CA SER A 539 -20.35 -6.25 1.35
C SER A 539 -20.70 -4.76 1.30
N LEU A 540 -20.07 -4.02 0.39
CA LEU A 540 -20.36 -2.59 0.21
C LEU A 540 -21.80 -2.34 -0.23
N ALA A 541 -22.39 -3.19 -1.04
CA ALA A 541 -23.78 -3.07 -1.48
C ALA A 541 -24.78 -3.19 -0.32
N GLN A 542 -24.38 -3.83 0.78
CA GLN A 542 -25.18 -3.90 2.01
C GLN A 542 -24.98 -2.67 2.91
N LEU A 543 -23.84 -2.01 2.82
CA LEU A 543 -23.48 -0.85 3.64
C LEU A 543 -23.88 0.48 3.00
N PHE A 544 -23.80 0.56 1.66
CA PHE A 544 -24.19 1.69 0.85
C PHE A 544 -25.29 1.27 -0.12
N ILE A 545 -26.55 1.53 0.25
CA ILE A 545 -27.68 1.21 -0.60
C ILE A 545 -27.93 2.37 -1.57
N ILE A 546 -27.80 2.10 -2.86
CA ILE A 546 -28.13 3.00 -3.94
C ILE A 546 -29.29 2.38 -4.73
N GLN A 547 -30.39 3.09 -4.84
CA GLN A 547 -31.59 2.68 -5.56
C GLN A 547 -31.91 3.69 -6.67
N ALA A 548 -32.34 3.20 -7.82
CA ALA A 548 -32.82 4.04 -8.90
C ALA A 548 -34.17 3.51 -9.41
N VAL A 549 -35.12 4.41 -9.60
CA VAL A 549 -36.48 4.10 -10.09
C VAL A 549 -36.82 5.03 -11.24
N GLN A 550 -37.30 4.47 -12.33
CA GLN A 550 -37.79 5.22 -13.50
C GLN A 550 -39.09 4.62 -14.00
N ALA A 551 -40.10 5.45 -14.18
CA ALA A 551 -41.44 5.02 -14.60
C ALA A 551 -42.04 3.85 -13.76
N GLY A 552 -41.80 3.89 -12.43
CA GLY A 552 -42.25 2.84 -11.51
C GLY A 552 -41.40 1.55 -11.52
N ARG A 553 -40.40 1.45 -12.38
CA ARG A 553 -39.50 0.29 -12.47
C ARG A 553 -38.19 0.56 -11.75
N SER A 554 -37.76 -0.36 -10.90
CA SER A 554 -36.43 -0.35 -10.32
C SER A 554 -35.39 -0.66 -11.41
N LEU A 555 -34.35 0.14 -11.46
CA LEU A 555 -33.22 -0.06 -12.37
C LEU A 555 -32.12 -0.87 -11.67
N PRO A 556 -31.37 -1.71 -12.42
CA PRO A 556 -30.21 -2.42 -11.85
C PRO A 556 -29.11 -1.42 -11.51
N ILE A 557 -28.52 -1.58 -10.32
CA ILE A 557 -27.37 -0.81 -9.87
C ILE A 557 -26.22 -1.78 -9.63
N GLN A 558 -25.10 -1.51 -10.25
CA GLN A 558 -23.86 -2.22 -9.99
C GLN A 558 -22.98 -1.35 -9.07
N ILE A 559 -22.69 -1.82 -7.87
CA ILE A 559 -21.69 -1.18 -7.01
C ILE A 559 -20.30 -1.51 -7.56
N ASN A 560 -19.44 -0.52 -7.63
CA ASN A 560 -18.09 -0.64 -8.21
C ASN A 560 -17.23 -1.73 -7.57
N TYR A 561 -17.53 -2.10 -6.32
CA TYR A 561 -16.95 -3.23 -5.62
C TYR A 561 -17.93 -3.80 -4.61
N ASP A 562 -18.40 -5.01 -4.84
CA ASP A 562 -19.48 -5.65 -4.07
C ASP A 562 -18.96 -6.70 -3.09
N LYS A 563 -17.82 -6.48 -2.48
CA LYS A 563 -17.27 -7.43 -1.52
C LYS A 563 -16.85 -6.72 -0.22
N ALA A 564 -16.66 -7.50 0.82
CA ALA A 564 -16.12 -7.00 2.07
C ALA A 564 -14.73 -6.40 1.85
N ILE A 565 -14.48 -5.27 2.49
CA ILE A 565 -13.18 -4.58 2.44
C ILE A 565 -12.62 -4.49 3.85
N TRP A 566 -11.44 -5.05 4.03
CA TRP A 566 -10.78 -5.10 5.33
C TRP A 566 -10.68 -3.73 6.01
N SER A 567 -10.24 -2.70 5.27
CA SER A 567 -10.05 -1.35 5.80
C SER A 567 -11.34 -0.52 5.91
N GLY A 568 -12.49 -1.03 5.43
CA GLY A 568 -13.71 -0.24 5.28
C GLY A 568 -13.58 0.85 4.20
N LEU A 569 -14.70 1.49 3.86
CA LEU A 569 -14.76 2.62 2.95
C LEU A 569 -15.69 3.71 3.50
N SER A 570 -15.36 4.97 3.19
CA SER A 570 -16.21 6.13 3.46
C SER A 570 -17.11 6.50 2.28
N TRP A 571 -17.08 5.71 1.19
CA TRP A 571 -17.80 5.98 -0.04
C TRP A 571 -18.10 4.70 -0.83
N ALA A 572 -19.04 4.79 -1.74
CA ALA A 572 -19.30 3.81 -2.78
C ALA A 572 -19.72 4.50 -4.08
N VAL A 573 -19.54 3.81 -5.21
CA VAL A 573 -19.98 4.27 -6.53
C VAL A 573 -20.95 3.25 -7.11
N GLY A 574 -22.18 3.67 -7.35
CA GLY A 574 -23.18 2.89 -8.08
C GLY A 574 -23.18 3.25 -9.55
N GLU A 575 -23.32 2.23 -10.40
CA GLU A 575 -23.40 2.40 -11.85
C GLU A 575 -24.80 2.07 -12.35
N ILE A 576 -25.39 2.97 -13.16
CA ILE A 576 -26.59 2.75 -13.95
C ILE A 576 -26.19 2.80 -15.40
N LYS A 577 -26.41 1.71 -16.13
CA LYS A 577 -26.06 1.62 -17.54
C LYS A 577 -27.00 2.46 -18.41
N GLN A 578 -26.48 3.11 -19.44
CA GLN A 578 -27.26 3.88 -20.39
C GLN A 578 -28.42 3.06 -21.01
N ASN A 579 -28.18 1.79 -21.30
CA ASN A 579 -29.17 0.90 -21.90
C ASN A 579 -30.37 0.60 -20.99
N ASP A 580 -30.26 0.84 -19.69
CA ASP A 580 -31.33 0.65 -18.72
C ASP A 580 -32.18 1.92 -18.54
N LEU A 581 -31.76 3.06 -19.11
CA LEU A 581 -32.36 4.37 -18.97
C LEU A 581 -33.32 4.71 -20.11
N ALA A 582 -34.46 5.29 -19.78
CA ALA A 582 -35.31 5.99 -20.75
C ALA A 582 -34.89 7.47 -20.75
N ALA A 583 -34.19 7.88 -21.81
CA ALA A 583 -33.63 9.22 -21.94
C ALA A 583 -34.70 10.32 -21.81
N GLY A 584 -34.39 11.38 -21.09
CA GLY A 584 -35.26 12.52 -20.83
C GLY A 584 -36.42 12.25 -19.85
N SER A 585 -36.63 11.00 -19.44
CA SER A 585 -37.69 10.66 -18.47
C SER A 585 -37.24 10.91 -17.02
N PRO A 586 -38.18 11.22 -16.10
CA PRO A 586 -37.85 11.37 -14.69
C PRO A 586 -37.18 10.12 -14.11
N LEU A 587 -36.07 10.32 -13.41
CA LEU A 587 -35.29 9.30 -12.73
C LEU A 587 -35.17 9.69 -11.28
N THR A 588 -35.61 8.85 -10.35
CA THR A 588 -35.44 9.04 -8.92
C THR A 588 -34.30 8.17 -8.41
N ILE A 589 -33.35 8.79 -7.75
CA ILE A 589 -32.21 8.13 -7.10
C ILE A 589 -32.34 8.31 -5.59
N ARG A 590 -32.22 7.22 -4.86
CA ARG A 590 -32.29 7.19 -3.38
C ARG A 590 -31.06 6.49 -2.84
N CYS A 591 -30.36 7.15 -1.90
CA CYS A 591 -29.15 6.66 -1.26
C CYS A 591 -29.35 6.52 0.25
N VAL A 592 -28.95 5.36 0.79
CA VAL A 592 -29.10 5.03 2.21
C VAL A 592 -27.79 4.49 2.76
N SER A 593 -27.32 5.03 3.88
CA SER A 593 -26.23 4.45 4.68
C SER A 593 -26.80 3.54 5.77
N HIS A 594 -26.19 2.37 5.94
CA HIS A 594 -26.53 1.44 7.01
C HIS A 594 -25.81 1.69 8.35
N GLU A 595 -25.17 2.85 8.49
CA GLU A 595 -24.56 3.21 9.78
C GLU A 595 -25.61 3.37 10.88
N THR A 596 -25.27 2.93 12.09
CA THR A 596 -26.16 3.02 13.25
C THR A 596 -26.26 4.43 13.81
N GLN A 597 -25.25 5.26 13.58
CA GLN A 597 -25.24 6.67 13.95
C GLN A 597 -25.73 7.54 12.79
N SER A 598 -26.18 8.74 13.08
CA SER A 598 -26.52 9.72 12.05
C SER A 598 -25.26 10.13 11.29
N VAL A 599 -25.33 10.09 9.96
CA VAL A 599 -24.25 10.50 9.08
C VAL A 599 -24.67 11.60 8.12
N ASP A 600 -23.72 12.41 7.71
CA ASP A 600 -23.89 13.34 6.61
C ASP A 600 -23.60 12.60 5.31
N LEU A 601 -24.65 12.50 4.45
CA LEU A 601 -24.53 11.92 3.13
C LEU A 601 -24.35 13.01 2.08
N LYS A 602 -23.28 12.91 1.33
CA LYS A 602 -23.05 13.70 0.12
C LYS A 602 -23.14 12.78 -1.09
N VAL A 603 -24.04 13.10 -2.01
CA VAL A 603 -24.24 12.34 -3.24
C VAL A 603 -23.98 13.24 -4.43
N GLU A 604 -23.12 12.78 -5.33
CA GLU A 604 -22.79 13.44 -6.59
C GLU A 604 -23.11 12.50 -7.75
N LEU A 605 -23.68 13.04 -8.80
CA LEU A 605 -23.98 12.29 -10.01
C LEU A 605 -23.07 12.73 -11.15
N HIS A 606 -22.64 11.75 -11.93
CA HIS A 606 -21.80 11.97 -13.11
C HIS A 606 -22.32 11.19 -14.30
N VAL A 607 -22.26 11.78 -15.47
CA VAL A 607 -22.42 11.06 -16.75
C VAL A 607 -21.03 10.66 -17.23
N VAL A 608 -20.86 9.39 -17.51
CA VAL A 608 -19.57 8.80 -17.87
C VAL A 608 -19.67 8.21 -19.26
N ASN A 609 -18.75 8.59 -20.14
CA ASN A 609 -18.65 8.06 -21.48
C ASN A 609 -17.35 7.25 -21.64
N TYR A 610 -17.49 6.10 -22.27
CA TYR A 610 -16.39 5.25 -22.72
C TYR A 610 -16.38 5.21 -24.25
N ASN A 611 -15.23 4.94 -24.85
CA ASN A 611 -15.14 4.71 -26.31
C ASN A 611 -15.73 3.39 -26.71
#